data_e0c301c235d39a122d11ba1c740759fd
#
_entry.id   e0c301c235d39a122d11ba1c740759fd
#
_cell.length_a   1.000
_cell.length_b   1.000
_cell.length_c   1.000
_cell.angle_alpha   90.00
_cell.angle_beta   90.00
_cell.angle_gamma   90.00
#
_symmetry.space_group_name_H-M   'P 1'
#
loop_
_entity.id
_entity.type
_entity.pdbx_description
1 polymer ?
#
loop_
_entity_poly.entity_id
_entity_poly.type
_entity_poly.pdbx_seq_one_letter_code
_entity_poly.pdbx_strand_id
1 'polypeptide(L)'
;MKAIHALGLLALFICATFAAPLSTAELEPETGDWLHLMYDFEQPLTGGEDPKLLAATTKKVLELARTQFAERPRGNGTCLGIGYADADPSAALLQLARQSTPTIRPASDCTRRDSLTTRVSNRPDSLLRLDSIEFRGRDVARIHTSLFLGSMSGAGWRCEAVRKGAQWVIGSCRLMWTL
;
A
#
# COMPACT_ATOMS: atom_id res chain seq x y z
N MET A 1 -70.27 49.30 23.51
CA MET A 1 -69.88 50.73 23.21
C MET A 1 -68.49 50.77 22.68
N LYS A 2 -68.33 51.40 21.52
CA LYS A 2 -67.14 51.90 20.87
C LYS A 2 -66.22 50.84 20.19
N ALA A 3 -66.41 50.83 18.88
CA ALA A 3 -65.45 50.35 17.88
C ALA A 3 -64.21 51.26 17.81
N ILE A 4 -63.06 50.71 17.53
CA ILE A 4 -61.94 51.44 16.92
C ILE A 4 -61.30 50.53 15.84
N HIS A 5 -61.38 51.06 14.63
CA HIS A 5 -60.66 50.52 13.45
C HIS A 5 -59.17 50.84 13.55
N ALA A 6 -58.35 49.92 13.15
CA ALA A 6 -57.00 50.26 12.78
C ALA A 6 -56.62 49.49 11.52
N LEU A 7 -56.46 50.25 10.43
CA LEU A 7 -55.83 49.84 9.18
C LEU A 7 -54.37 49.49 9.45
N GLY A 8 -53.95 48.31 8.97
CA GLY A 8 -52.54 47.88 8.98
C GLY A 8 -52.10 47.57 7.56
N LEU A 9 -51.18 48.37 7.08
CA LEU A 9 -50.55 48.35 5.76
C LEU A 9 -50.02 46.95 5.36
N LEU A 10 -50.41 46.53 4.17
CA LEU A 10 -49.89 45.40 3.47
C LEU A 10 -48.54 45.78 2.82
N ALA A 11 -47.42 45.42 3.43
CA ALA A 11 -46.10 45.57 2.82
C ALA A 11 -45.82 44.36 1.94
N LEU A 12 -45.95 44.51 0.65
CA LEU A 12 -45.53 43.56 -0.37
C LEU A 12 -44.00 43.59 -0.44
N PHE A 13 -43.36 42.58 0.17
CA PHE A 13 -41.96 42.30 -0.08
C PHE A 13 -41.87 41.45 -1.36
N ILE A 14 -41.45 42.10 -2.46
CA ILE A 14 -41.08 41.46 -3.68
C ILE A 14 -39.67 40.89 -3.47
N CYS A 15 -39.59 39.59 -3.13
CA CYS A 15 -38.32 38.84 -3.20
C CYS A 15 -38.00 38.60 -4.66
N ALA A 16 -37.16 39.43 -5.25
CA ALA A 16 -36.53 39.17 -6.50
C ALA A 16 -35.49 38.05 -6.28
N THR A 17 -35.87 36.81 -6.59
CA THR A 17 -34.95 35.70 -6.68
C THR A 17 -34.06 35.86 -7.90
N PHE A 18 -32.85 36.35 -7.68
CA PHE A 18 -31.77 36.26 -8.64
C PHE A 18 -31.39 34.76 -8.76
N ALA A 19 -31.99 34.11 -9.72
CA ALA A 19 -31.47 32.81 -10.20
C ALA A 19 -30.18 33.11 -10.98
N ALA A 20 -29.04 32.97 -10.33
CA ALA A 20 -27.78 32.88 -11.01
C ALA A 20 -27.80 31.59 -11.84
N PRO A 21 -27.42 31.58 -13.13
CA PRO A 21 -27.28 30.36 -13.88
C PRO A 21 -26.15 29.55 -13.23
N LEU A 22 -26.49 28.40 -12.70
CA LEU A 22 -25.52 27.36 -12.38
C LEU A 22 -24.81 27.01 -13.69
N SER A 23 -23.61 27.57 -13.85
CA SER A 23 -22.67 27.07 -14.84
C SER A 23 -22.46 25.60 -14.54
N THR A 24 -23.06 24.75 -15.34
CA THR A 24 -22.66 23.36 -15.45
C THR A 24 -21.26 23.37 -16.08
N ALA A 25 -20.25 23.62 -15.24
CA ALA A 25 -18.91 23.17 -15.58
C ALA A 25 -19.05 21.66 -15.71
N GLU A 26 -19.07 21.19 -16.94
CA GLU A 26 -18.85 19.80 -17.27
C GLU A 26 -17.57 19.38 -16.53
N LEU A 27 -17.74 18.65 -15.45
CA LEU A 27 -16.69 17.83 -14.88
C LEU A 27 -16.43 16.78 -15.94
N GLU A 28 -15.56 17.10 -16.89
CA GLU A 28 -14.89 16.07 -17.66
C GLU A 28 -14.27 15.11 -16.65
N PRO A 29 -14.59 13.82 -16.72
CA PRO A 29 -13.87 12.85 -15.91
C PRO A 29 -12.43 12.88 -16.45
N GLU A 30 -11.53 13.52 -15.73
CA GLU A 30 -10.10 13.33 -15.93
C GLU A 30 -9.80 11.84 -15.70
N THR A 31 -10.05 11.07 -16.73
CA THR A 31 -9.58 9.71 -16.86
C THR A 31 -8.07 9.78 -17.01
N GLY A 32 -7.37 9.57 -15.94
CA GLY A 32 -5.95 9.29 -16.09
C GLY A 32 -5.04 9.42 -14.90
N ASP A 33 -5.35 10.22 -13.91
CA ASP A 33 -4.28 10.63 -12.97
C ASP A 33 -4.44 10.16 -11.51
N TRP A 34 -5.45 9.36 -11.21
CA TRP A 34 -5.61 8.84 -9.85
C TRP A 34 -4.47 7.94 -9.41
N LEU A 35 -3.78 7.30 -10.35
CA LEU A 35 -2.59 6.51 -10.06
C LEU A 35 -1.40 7.39 -9.69
N HIS A 36 -1.21 8.54 -10.31
CA HIS A 36 -0.15 9.48 -9.97
C HIS A 36 -0.38 10.15 -8.61
N LEU A 37 -1.60 10.57 -8.29
CA LEU A 37 -1.90 11.17 -6.98
C LEU A 37 -1.74 10.22 -5.79
N MET A 38 -1.80 8.92 -5.99
CA MET A 38 -1.50 7.93 -4.95
C MET A 38 -0.01 7.69 -4.74
N TYR A 39 0.84 8.02 -5.72
CA TYR A 39 2.28 7.68 -5.72
C TYR A 39 3.22 8.88 -5.57
N ASP A 40 2.72 10.12 -5.58
CA ASP A 40 3.56 11.33 -5.59
C ASP A 40 4.41 11.57 -4.33
N PHE A 41 4.24 10.76 -3.28
CA PHE A 41 5.02 10.86 -2.04
C PHE A 41 5.78 9.58 -1.66
N GLU A 42 5.64 8.53 -2.43
CA GLU A 42 6.26 7.26 -2.14
C GLU A 42 7.55 7.09 -2.95
N GLN A 43 8.67 7.10 -2.26
CA GLN A 43 9.94 6.80 -2.92
C GLN A 43 10.03 5.28 -3.16
N PRO A 44 10.26 4.85 -4.40
CA PRO A 44 10.54 3.44 -4.66
C PRO A 44 11.78 3.04 -3.88
N LEU A 45 11.72 1.85 -3.28
CA LEU A 45 12.87 1.29 -2.57
C LEU A 45 14.03 1.04 -3.55
N THR A 46 15.21 1.47 -3.15
CA THR A 46 16.45 1.35 -3.94
C THR A 46 17.38 0.26 -3.42
N GLY A 47 17.09 -0.27 -2.23
CA GLY A 47 17.93 -1.25 -1.53
C GLY A 47 18.99 -0.61 -0.62
N GLY A 48 19.08 0.73 -0.57
CA GLY A 48 19.96 1.47 0.33
C GLY A 48 19.36 1.82 1.69
N GLU A 49 18.10 1.47 1.91
CA GLU A 49 17.35 1.76 3.13
C GLU A 49 17.84 0.90 4.31
N ASP A 50 17.43 1.26 5.53
CA ASP A 50 17.81 0.53 6.75
C ASP A 50 17.41 -0.96 6.64
N PRO A 51 18.36 -1.89 6.55
CA PRO A 51 18.06 -3.30 6.36
C PRO A 51 17.31 -3.92 7.53
N LYS A 52 17.39 -3.32 8.73
CA LYS A 52 16.62 -3.78 9.91
C LYS A 52 15.14 -3.46 9.76
N LEU A 53 14.81 -2.28 9.22
CA LEU A 53 13.45 -1.91 8.92
C LEU A 53 12.82 -2.87 7.89
N LEU A 54 13.53 -3.09 6.80
CA LEU A 54 13.05 -3.94 5.72
C LEU A 54 12.91 -5.40 6.16
N ALA A 55 13.85 -5.92 6.97
CA ALA A 55 13.77 -7.28 7.52
C ALA A 55 12.60 -7.45 8.50
N ALA A 56 12.36 -6.46 9.36
CA ALA A 56 11.22 -6.47 10.27
C ALA A 56 9.88 -6.47 9.50
N THR A 57 9.78 -5.66 8.44
CA THR A 57 8.61 -5.62 7.55
C THR A 57 8.42 -6.96 6.84
N THR A 58 9.47 -7.52 6.26
CA THR A 58 9.46 -8.84 5.61
C THR A 58 8.90 -9.92 6.55
N LYS A 59 9.42 -9.99 7.77
CA LYS A 59 8.93 -10.94 8.78
C LYS A 59 7.44 -10.76 9.03
N LYS A 60 7.00 -9.52 9.29
CA LYS A 60 5.60 -9.22 9.61
C LYS A 60 4.64 -9.58 8.49
N VAL A 61 4.98 -9.24 7.25
CA VAL A 61 4.13 -9.54 6.09
C VAL A 61 4.05 -11.05 5.84
N LEU A 62 5.13 -11.79 6.01
CA LEU A 62 5.11 -13.25 5.88
C LEU A 62 4.29 -13.93 6.99
N GLU A 63 4.27 -13.38 8.20
CA GLU A 63 3.37 -13.83 9.28
C GLU A 63 1.90 -13.60 8.90
N LEU A 64 1.56 -12.41 8.39
CA LEU A 64 0.21 -12.10 7.94
C LEU A 64 -0.23 -12.99 6.77
N ALA A 65 0.66 -13.18 5.80
CA ALA A 65 0.40 -14.05 4.66
C ALA A 65 0.13 -15.50 5.08
N ARG A 66 0.84 -16.00 6.10
CA ARG A 66 0.59 -17.34 6.63
C ARG A 66 -0.80 -17.51 7.22
N THR A 67 -1.35 -16.48 7.87
CA THR A 67 -2.70 -16.51 8.40
C THR A 67 -3.75 -16.35 7.31
N GLN A 68 -3.52 -15.48 6.35
CA GLN A 68 -4.48 -15.14 5.31
C GLN A 68 -4.58 -16.21 4.21
N PHE A 69 -3.46 -16.89 3.91
CA PHE A 69 -3.37 -17.88 2.83
C PHE A 69 -3.01 -19.28 3.36
N ALA A 70 -3.50 -19.62 4.56
CA ALA A 70 -3.15 -20.87 5.24
C ALA A 70 -3.41 -22.14 4.42
N GLU A 71 -4.45 -22.13 3.59
CA GLU A 71 -4.89 -23.28 2.80
C GLU A 71 -4.20 -23.42 1.44
N ARG A 72 -3.37 -22.45 1.03
CA ARG A 72 -2.71 -22.50 -0.27
C ARG A 72 -1.40 -23.28 -0.20
N PRO A 73 -1.15 -24.16 -1.18
CA PRO A 73 0.13 -24.90 -1.23
C PRO A 73 1.26 -23.88 -1.33
N ARG A 74 2.16 -23.95 -0.36
CA ARG A 74 3.35 -23.10 -0.32
C ARG A 74 4.40 -23.76 -1.19
N GLY A 75 4.98 -22.99 -2.12
CA GLY A 75 6.17 -23.40 -2.85
C GLY A 75 7.36 -23.68 -1.91
N ASN A 76 8.48 -24.08 -2.47
CA ASN A 76 9.68 -24.45 -1.72
C ASN A 76 10.36 -23.25 -1.01
N GLY A 77 9.86 -22.02 -1.17
CA GLY A 77 10.42 -20.85 -0.54
C GLY A 77 9.76 -19.55 -0.98
N THR A 78 10.28 -18.45 -0.45
CA THR A 78 9.87 -17.11 -0.80
C THR A 78 11.06 -16.35 -1.36
N CYS A 79 10.91 -15.74 -2.52
CA CYS A 79 11.88 -14.78 -3.03
C CYS A 79 11.55 -13.38 -2.51
N LEU A 80 12.58 -12.61 -2.23
CA LEU A 80 12.49 -11.22 -1.78
C LEU A 80 13.00 -10.30 -2.89
N GLY A 81 12.16 -9.37 -3.31
CA GLY A 81 12.49 -8.32 -4.28
C GLY A 81 12.39 -6.93 -3.66
N ILE A 82 13.14 -5.98 -4.20
CA ILE A 82 13.17 -4.57 -3.78
C ILE A 82 12.72 -3.69 -4.93
N GLY A 83 11.78 -2.79 -4.62
CA GLY A 83 11.20 -1.87 -5.59
C GLY A 83 10.40 -2.58 -6.68
N TYR A 84 9.84 -1.81 -7.58
CA TYR A 84 8.99 -2.34 -8.66
C TYR A 84 9.76 -3.15 -9.71
N ALA A 85 11.09 -3.00 -9.77
CA ALA A 85 11.96 -3.76 -10.66
C ALA A 85 12.34 -5.14 -10.11
N ASP A 86 11.92 -5.49 -8.88
CA ASP A 86 12.34 -6.71 -8.16
C ASP A 86 13.85 -6.86 -8.09
N ALA A 87 14.56 -5.78 -7.78
CA ALA A 87 15.98 -5.84 -7.55
C ALA A 87 16.30 -6.79 -6.38
N ASP A 88 17.45 -7.42 -6.42
CA ASP A 88 17.90 -8.28 -5.32
C ASP A 88 18.11 -7.43 -4.04
N PRO A 89 17.72 -7.98 -2.87
CA PRO A 89 18.01 -7.34 -1.60
C PRO A 89 19.53 -7.30 -1.33
N SER A 90 19.97 -6.30 -0.56
CA SER A 90 21.34 -6.27 -0.11
C SER A 90 21.69 -7.52 0.70
N ALA A 91 22.97 -7.91 0.72
CA ALA A 91 23.44 -9.05 1.51
C ALA A 91 23.05 -8.93 3.00
N ALA A 92 23.14 -7.73 3.56
CA ALA A 92 22.75 -7.45 4.95
C ALA A 92 21.26 -7.68 5.19
N LEU A 93 20.40 -7.21 4.30
CA LEU A 93 18.95 -7.44 4.39
C LEU A 93 18.63 -8.92 4.27
N LEU A 94 19.22 -9.60 3.28
CA LEU A 94 18.96 -11.01 3.06
C LEU A 94 19.41 -11.86 4.27
N GLN A 95 20.54 -11.54 4.87
CA GLN A 95 21.01 -12.21 6.09
C GLN A 95 20.05 -12.00 7.27
N LEU A 96 19.57 -10.78 7.50
CA LEU A 96 18.61 -10.48 8.55
C LEU A 96 17.25 -11.17 8.30
N ALA A 97 16.76 -11.17 7.08
CA ALA A 97 15.51 -11.83 6.72
C ALA A 97 15.58 -13.34 6.91
N ARG A 98 16.73 -13.97 6.62
CA ARG A 98 16.98 -15.40 6.83
C ARG A 98 16.97 -15.82 8.30
N GLN A 99 17.23 -14.92 9.25
CA GLN A 99 17.14 -15.23 10.67
C GLN A 99 15.70 -15.61 11.08
N SER A 100 14.71 -15.00 10.45
CA SER A 100 13.28 -15.30 10.70
C SER A 100 12.64 -16.23 9.68
N THR A 101 13.20 -16.30 8.47
CA THR A 101 12.70 -17.10 7.35
C THR A 101 13.87 -17.70 6.58
N PRO A 102 14.41 -18.85 7.04
CA PRO A 102 15.62 -19.46 6.48
C PRO A 102 15.56 -19.76 4.97
N THR A 103 14.35 -19.99 4.46
CA THR A 103 14.11 -20.35 3.04
C THR A 103 14.01 -19.14 2.12
N ILE A 104 14.24 -17.91 2.64
CA ILE A 104 14.14 -16.69 1.83
C ILE A 104 15.35 -16.57 0.87
N ARG A 105 15.09 -16.20 -0.37
CA ARG A 105 16.06 -16.11 -1.45
C ARG A 105 15.96 -14.74 -2.14
N PRO A 106 17.01 -14.31 -2.87
CA PRO A 106 16.92 -13.09 -3.68
C PRO A 106 15.92 -13.28 -4.84
N ALA A 107 15.39 -12.18 -5.35
CA ALA A 107 14.43 -12.20 -6.45
C ALA A 107 15.00 -12.81 -7.72
N SER A 108 16.32 -12.65 -7.95
CA SER A 108 17.00 -13.24 -9.11
C SER A 108 16.96 -14.78 -9.15
N ASP A 109 16.71 -15.43 -8.02
CA ASP A 109 16.50 -16.88 -7.95
C ASP A 109 15.12 -17.32 -8.44
N CYS A 110 14.18 -16.37 -8.60
CA CYS A 110 12.85 -16.61 -9.12
C CYS A 110 12.73 -16.15 -10.57
N THR A 111 11.97 -16.91 -11.37
CA THR A 111 11.61 -16.47 -12.73
C THR A 111 10.18 -16.00 -12.77
N ARG A 112 9.97 -14.85 -13.43
CA ARG A 112 8.65 -14.29 -13.70
C ARG A 112 8.18 -14.65 -15.10
N ARG A 113 7.97 -15.88 -15.38
CA ARG A 113 7.16 -16.27 -16.54
C ARG A 113 5.85 -16.76 -15.98
N ASP A 114 4.81 -16.87 -16.68
CA ASP A 114 3.43 -17.27 -16.34
C ASP A 114 3.16 -17.95 -14.98
N SER A 115 4.19 -18.46 -14.31
CA SER A 115 4.19 -18.92 -12.92
C SER A 115 5.50 -18.52 -12.25
N LEU A 116 5.44 -18.08 -10.98
CA LEU A 116 6.63 -17.88 -10.16
C LEU A 116 7.30 -19.24 -9.92
N THR A 117 8.38 -19.48 -10.61
CA THR A 117 9.18 -20.69 -10.46
C THR A 117 10.61 -20.32 -10.08
N THR A 118 11.23 -21.14 -9.27
CA THR A 118 12.66 -21.01 -9.03
C THR A 118 13.47 -21.58 -10.17
N ARG A 119 14.66 -21.04 -10.38
CA ARG A 119 15.61 -21.58 -11.37
C ARG A 119 16.02 -23.03 -11.07
N VAL A 120 15.94 -23.44 -9.81
CA VAL A 120 16.42 -24.74 -9.33
C VAL A 120 15.31 -25.78 -9.23
N SER A 121 14.04 -25.34 -9.12
CA SER A 121 12.90 -26.25 -9.03
C SER A 121 11.75 -25.71 -9.87
N ASN A 122 11.10 -26.56 -10.64
CA ASN A 122 9.88 -26.24 -11.39
C ASN A 122 8.65 -26.04 -10.49
N ARG A 123 8.84 -25.83 -9.18
CA ARG A 123 7.75 -25.59 -8.24
C ARG A 123 7.54 -24.10 -8.09
N PRO A 124 6.29 -23.62 -8.11
CA PRO A 124 5.99 -22.22 -7.93
C PRO A 124 6.42 -21.78 -6.53
N ASP A 125 7.13 -20.67 -6.47
CA ASP A 125 7.50 -20.00 -5.24
C ASP A 125 6.69 -18.72 -5.08
N SER A 126 6.66 -18.20 -3.87
CA SER A 126 6.11 -16.84 -3.63
C SER A 126 7.19 -15.78 -3.86
N LEU A 127 6.78 -14.63 -4.36
CA LEU A 127 7.61 -13.44 -4.42
C LEU A 127 7.03 -12.38 -3.48
N LEU A 128 7.75 -12.08 -2.41
CA LEU A 128 7.50 -10.92 -1.58
C LEU A 128 8.31 -9.75 -2.14
N ARG A 129 7.63 -8.66 -2.45
CA ARG A 129 8.25 -7.43 -2.91
C ARG A 129 8.03 -6.32 -1.87
N LEU A 130 9.08 -5.66 -1.52
CA LEU A 130 9.04 -4.39 -0.79
C LEU A 130 9.00 -3.28 -1.83
N ASP A 131 7.82 -2.66 -2.01
CA ASP A 131 7.54 -1.79 -3.16
C ASP A 131 8.11 -0.38 -2.97
N SER A 132 7.66 0.29 -1.91
CA SER A 132 8.00 1.68 -1.64
C SER A 132 8.05 1.98 -0.14
N ILE A 133 8.66 3.10 0.20
CA ILE A 133 8.76 3.60 1.56
C ILE A 133 8.48 5.11 1.61
N GLU A 134 7.74 5.51 2.63
CA GLU A 134 7.49 6.90 2.98
C GLU A 134 7.98 7.14 4.42
N PHE A 135 8.99 7.99 4.61
CA PHE A 135 9.40 8.40 5.94
C PHE A 135 8.57 9.59 6.42
N ARG A 136 7.93 9.44 7.58
CA ARG A 136 7.20 10.50 8.28
C ARG A 136 8.02 10.99 9.46
N GLY A 137 9.10 11.73 9.16
CA GLY A 137 10.10 12.12 10.14
C GLY A 137 11.21 11.07 10.31
N ARG A 138 11.93 11.12 11.43
CA ARG A 138 13.11 10.26 11.66
C ARG A 138 12.78 8.86 12.15
N ASP A 139 11.66 8.71 12.83
CA ASP A 139 11.34 7.51 13.61
C ASP A 139 10.02 6.83 13.17
N VAL A 140 9.42 7.29 12.09
CA VAL A 140 8.19 6.70 11.55
C VAL A 140 8.37 6.45 10.07
N ALA A 141 8.04 5.24 9.63
CA ALA A 141 8.06 4.86 8.23
C ALA A 141 6.76 4.12 7.86
N ARG A 142 6.32 4.31 6.64
CA ARG A 142 5.25 3.55 6.01
C ARG A 142 5.83 2.79 4.83
N ILE A 143 5.60 1.49 4.77
CA ILE A 143 6.16 0.61 3.76
C ILE A 143 5.00 -0.07 3.01
N HIS A 144 5.05 -0.02 1.69
CA HIS A 144 4.16 -0.78 0.83
C HIS A 144 4.84 -2.06 0.39
N THR A 145 4.07 -3.14 0.40
CA THR A 145 4.58 -4.47 0.08
C THR A 145 3.57 -5.24 -0.74
N SER A 146 4.04 -6.13 -1.60
CA SER A 146 3.22 -7.03 -2.40
C SER A 146 3.74 -8.45 -2.28
N LEU A 147 2.83 -9.41 -2.10
CA LEU A 147 3.13 -10.83 -2.14
C LEU A 147 2.40 -11.48 -3.30
N PHE A 148 3.14 -12.14 -4.17
CA PHE A 148 2.62 -12.90 -5.30
C PHE A 148 2.79 -14.40 -5.02
N LEU A 149 1.71 -15.16 -5.15
CA LEU A 149 1.64 -16.60 -4.91
C LEU A 149 1.47 -17.39 -6.21
N GLY A 150 1.91 -16.81 -7.30
CA GLY A 150 1.74 -17.30 -8.67
C GLY A 150 1.28 -16.16 -9.58
N SER A 151 0.87 -16.51 -10.81
CA SER A 151 0.51 -15.51 -11.83
C SER A 151 -0.80 -14.74 -11.54
N MET A 152 -1.73 -15.36 -10.80
CA MET A 152 -3.09 -14.81 -10.60
C MET A 152 -3.50 -14.77 -9.13
N SER A 153 -2.57 -14.74 -8.22
CA SER A 153 -2.86 -14.73 -6.80
C SER A 153 -1.85 -13.90 -6.05
N GLY A 154 -2.33 -13.00 -5.22
CA GLY A 154 -1.46 -12.13 -4.45
C GLY A 154 -2.23 -11.23 -3.50
N ALA A 155 -1.48 -10.46 -2.73
CA ALA A 155 -1.99 -9.43 -1.84
C ALA A 155 -0.97 -8.33 -1.64
N GLY A 156 -1.45 -7.14 -1.34
CA GLY A 156 -0.61 -6.01 -0.98
C GLY A 156 -0.98 -5.45 0.39
N TRP A 157 0.03 -5.08 1.14
CA TRP A 157 -0.13 -4.46 2.46
C TRP A 157 0.60 -3.12 2.53
N ARG A 158 0.05 -2.26 3.36
CA ARG A 158 0.69 -1.04 3.82
C ARG A 158 0.95 -1.17 5.31
N CYS A 159 2.23 -1.23 5.69
CA CYS A 159 2.68 -1.38 7.06
C CYS A 159 3.21 -0.07 7.63
N GLU A 160 2.92 0.20 8.88
CA GLU A 160 3.50 1.32 9.63
C GLU A 160 4.56 0.79 10.58
N ALA A 161 5.71 1.44 10.58
CA ALA A 161 6.85 1.12 11.42
C ALA A 161 7.23 2.33 12.28
N VAL A 162 7.58 2.07 13.52
CA VAL A 162 8.07 3.08 14.46
C VAL A 162 9.43 2.64 14.99
N ARG A 163 10.39 3.54 14.99
CA ARG A 163 11.71 3.32 15.54
C ARG A 163 11.67 3.50 17.07
N LYS A 164 12.06 2.46 17.79
CA LYS A 164 12.21 2.47 19.26
C LYS A 164 13.68 2.21 19.60
N GLY A 165 14.41 3.28 19.87
CA GLY A 165 15.86 3.19 20.05
C GLY A 165 16.57 2.72 18.77
N ALA A 166 17.29 1.60 18.84
CA ALA A 166 18.01 1.02 17.69
C ALA A 166 17.16 -0.01 16.88
N GLN A 167 15.88 -0.20 17.23
CA GLN A 167 15.05 -1.22 16.62
C GLN A 167 13.82 -0.61 15.94
N TRP A 168 13.44 -1.18 14.80
CA TRP A 168 12.18 -0.90 14.15
C TRP A 168 11.10 -1.90 14.61
N VAL A 169 9.97 -1.37 15.02
CA VAL A 169 8.79 -2.14 15.44
C VAL A 169 7.71 -1.91 14.41
N ILE A 170 7.29 -2.98 13.73
CA ILE A 170 6.16 -2.92 12.81
C ILE A 170 4.88 -2.96 13.64
N GLY A 171 4.10 -1.90 13.53
CA GLY A 171 2.82 -1.76 14.22
C GLY A 171 1.70 -2.44 13.44
N SER A 172 0.85 -1.65 12.80
CA SER A 172 -0.25 -2.15 11.99
C SER A 172 0.19 -2.38 10.54
N CYS A 173 -0.32 -3.44 9.92
CA CYS A 173 -0.30 -3.63 8.48
C CYS A 173 -1.74 -3.73 7.99
N ARG A 174 -2.12 -2.86 7.08
CA ARG A 174 -3.45 -2.88 6.46
C ARG A 174 -3.37 -3.56 5.10
N LEU A 175 -4.26 -4.51 4.87
CA LEU A 175 -4.46 -5.11 3.55
C LEU A 175 -5.01 -4.04 2.60
N MET A 176 -4.38 -3.87 1.45
CA MET A 176 -4.75 -2.88 0.45
C MET A 176 -5.49 -3.51 -0.73
N TRP A 177 -5.05 -4.69 -1.15
CA TRP A 177 -5.65 -5.43 -2.27
C TRP A 177 -5.37 -6.93 -2.16
N THR A 178 -6.20 -7.72 -2.82
CA THR A 178 -6.03 -9.17 -3.06
C THR A 178 -6.40 -9.50 -4.50
N LEU A 179 -5.73 -10.48 -5.09
CA LEU A 179 -6.05 -11.09 -6.38
C LEU A 179 -6.52 -12.52 -6.18
#